data_a438164aa1603dd8e9901b702a12e30d
#
_entry.id   a438164aa1603dd8e9901b702a12e30d
#
_cell.length_a   1.000
_cell.length_b   1.000
_cell.length_c   1.000
_cell.angle_alpha   90.00
_cell.angle_beta   90.00
_cell.angle_gamma   90.00
#
_symmetry.space_group_name_H-M   'P 1'
#
loop_
_entity.id
_entity.type
_entity.pdbx_description
1 polymer ?
#
loop_
_entity_poly.entity_id
_entity_poly.type
_entity_poly.pdbx_seq_one_letter_code
_entity_poly.pdbx_strand_id
1 'polypeptide(L)'
;MEDLLGAKSFHNINTYALGTYAAADPRVQYDLNTTGTLGLGKLVYEGDTFGYDYNINVRRAKLWANYAQTIGKLHYMVAGRVGYDNMYRVGNMRNGMFADNSAGKSKDANFLTGGVKSNATVTLGGGNALSLGLGYEHRAPNANTAFASPEMNNDFVLNLHNERIFSSELSYQYSGSWLRANLSGYYNHMTNVTEWQNFYFDDANSFTYVSMTNMKKNYYGIELGLDFKLTSFLNFKALGTWSEAKNANNADVIYLNSTKSTYNKDIVYNKNMHEASTPLSVYSAILSYHKGGWFIDLSGNYYDRIYLSYAPSLRYGNTLRTMGTALGGMDANGNYTPYAQTEGHGGFMLDASIGKSLYLRHGSLSINLMITNLLNNQKIVSGGYEQGRSNYTVNKTTGAATTRAYDFYRNPKKYYVNGINGMLNVAYKF
;
A
#
# COMPACT_ATOMS: atom_id res chain seq x y z
N MET A 1 4.53 -30.05 -2.87
CA MET A 1 3.93 -29.25 -3.95
C MET A 1 4.03 -29.97 -5.30
N GLU A 2 5.13 -30.62 -5.59
CA GLU A 2 5.30 -31.47 -6.79
C GLU A 2 4.25 -32.56 -6.90
N ASP A 3 3.92 -33.24 -5.82
CA ASP A 3 2.86 -34.28 -5.81
C ASP A 3 1.46 -33.73 -6.07
N LEU A 4 1.25 -32.44 -5.85
CA LEU A 4 -0.02 -31.77 -6.14
C LEU A 4 -0.10 -31.33 -7.62
N LEU A 5 1.03 -31.00 -8.22
CA LEU A 5 1.10 -30.45 -9.58
C LEU A 5 1.50 -31.52 -10.61
N GLY A 6 2.36 -32.45 -10.21
CA GLY A 6 2.99 -33.39 -11.15
C GLY A 6 2.21 -34.65 -11.50
N ALA A 7 1.40 -35.14 -10.62
CA ALA A 7 0.79 -36.49 -10.82
C ALA A 7 -0.74 -36.51 -10.73
N LYS A 8 -1.37 -35.40 -10.37
CA LYS A 8 -2.82 -35.39 -10.13
C LYS A 8 -3.58 -34.70 -11.24
N SER A 9 -4.62 -35.33 -11.65
CA SER A 9 -5.59 -34.75 -12.54
C SER A 9 -6.42 -33.73 -11.77
N PHE A 10 -6.15 -32.47 -11.97
CA PHE A 10 -7.09 -31.39 -11.65
C PHE A 10 -7.98 -31.22 -12.87
N HIS A 11 -9.04 -31.99 -12.93
CA HIS A 11 -9.98 -31.93 -14.04
C HIS A 11 -10.53 -30.52 -14.27
N ASN A 12 -10.74 -29.83 -13.17
CA ASN A 12 -11.12 -28.43 -13.15
C ASN A 12 -10.73 -27.86 -11.80
N ILE A 13 -9.85 -26.86 -11.79
CA ILE A 13 -9.41 -26.24 -10.54
C ILE A 13 -10.59 -25.65 -9.77
N ASN A 14 -11.58 -25.12 -10.47
CA ASN A 14 -12.77 -24.57 -9.83
C ASN A 14 -13.63 -25.67 -9.20
N THR A 15 -13.68 -26.87 -9.80
CA THR A 15 -14.35 -28.03 -9.20
C THR A 15 -13.68 -28.45 -7.91
N TYR A 16 -12.33 -28.47 -7.89
CA TYR A 16 -11.60 -28.80 -6.69
C TYR A 16 -11.82 -27.74 -5.58
N ALA A 17 -11.76 -26.46 -5.93
CA ALA A 17 -11.95 -25.36 -4.98
C ALA A 17 -13.41 -25.25 -4.48
N LEU A 18 -14.38 -25.60 -5.31
CA LEU A 18 -15.81 -25.40 -5.06
C LEU A 18 -16.53 -26.63 -4.50
N GLY A 19 -15.91 -27.80 -4.55
CA GLY A 19 -16.47 -29.03 -4.00
C GLY A 19 -17.86 -29.38 -4.57
N THR A 20 -18.84 -29.57 -3.69
CA THR A 20 -20.20 -29.98 -4.06
C THR A 20 -20.94 -28.94 -4.93
N TYR A 21 -20.60 -27.68 -4.86
CA TYR A 21 -21.23 -26.65 -5.69
C TYR A 21 -20.83 -26.82 -7.18
N ALA A 22 -19.57 -27.14 -7.43
CA ALA A 22 -19.09 -27.41 -8.78
C ALA A 22 -19.74 -28.66 -9.40
N ALA A 23 -20.09 -29.64 -8.60
CA ALA A 23 -20.77 -30.89 -9.07
C ALA A 23 -22.22 -30.62 -9.48
N ALA A 24 -22.87 -29.58 -8.96
CA ALA A 24 -24.27 -29.30 -9.25
C ALA A 24 -24.49 -28.52 -10.57
N ASP A 25 -23.49 -27.80 -11.06
CA ASP A 25 -23.56 -27.05 -12.32
C ASP A 25 -22.42 -27.46 -13.27
N PRO A 26 -22.75 -28.09 -14.42
CA PRO A 26 -21.75 -28.53 -15.39
C PRO A 26 -20.84 -27.41 -15.90
N ARG A 27 -21.32 -26.16 -15.96
CA ARG A 27 -20.51 -25.00 -16.40
C ARG A 27 -19.38 -24.70 -15.42
N VAL A 28 -19.58 -24.95 -14.14
CA VAL A 28 -18.56 -24.75 -13.09
C VAL A 28 -17.44 -25.76 -13.21
N GLN A 29 -17.71 -26.93 -13.81
CA GLN A 29 -16.72 -27.98 -14.05
C GLN A 29 -15.93 -27.76 -15.33
N TYR A 30 -16.30 -26.78 -16.15
CA TYR A 30 -15.61 -26.50 -17.41
C TYR A 30 -14.22 -25.94 -17.18
N ASP A 31 -13.23 -26.55 -17.80
CA ASP A 31 -11.82 -26.14 -17.76
C ASP A 31 -11.28 -25.92 -19.17
N LEU A 32 -10.74 -24.75 -19.47
CA LEU A 32 -10.13 -24.46 -20.77
C LEU A 32 -8.89 -25.32 -21.07
N ASN A 33 -8.25 -25.85 -20.06
CA ASN A 33 -7.14 -26.80 -20.20
C ASN A 33 -7.60 -28.21 -20.56
N THR A 34 -8.90 -28.46 -20.58
CA THR A 34 -9.46 -29.78 -20.92
C THR A 34 -9.34 -30.05 -22.41
N THR A 35 -8.65 -31.10 -22.77
CA THR A 35 -8.53 -31.60 -24.14
C THR A 35 -9.21 -32.99 -24.35
N GLY A 36 -9.75 -33.53 -23.31
CA GLY A 36 -10.31 -34.89 -23.34
C GLY A 36 -11.75 -34.95 -23.80
N THR A 37 -12.13 -36.05 -24.40
CA THR A 37 -13.49 -36.39 -24.93
C THR A 37 -14.58 -36.45 -23.86
N LEU A 38 -14.22 -36.48 -22.60
CA LEU A 38 -15.16 -36.59 -21.47
C LEU A 38 -15.29 -35.32 -20.63
N GLY A 39 -14.66 -34.21 -21.04
CA GLY A 39 -14.67 -32.97 -20.26
C GLY A 39 -14.03 -33.06 -18.88
N LEU A 40 -13.16 -34.00 -18.66
CA LEU A 40 -12.54 -34.34 -17.36
C LEU A 40 -11.18 -33.65 -17.16
N GLY A 41 -10.92 -32.50 -17.74
CA GLY A 41 -9.64 -31.83 -17.58
C GLY A 41 -8.43 -32.61 -18.12
N LYS A 42 -7.28 -32.03 -18.09
CA LYS A 42 -6.02 -32.67 -18.43
C LYS A 42 -5.15 -32.84 -17.19
N LEU A 43 -4.18 -33.73 -17.28
CA LEU A 43 -3.08 -33.77 -16.32
C LEU A 43 -2.24 -32.47 -16.48
N VAL A 44 -1.89 -31.87 -15.36
CA VAL A 44 -1.08 -30.65 -15.31
C VAL A 44 0.33 -31.03 -14.85
N TYR A 45 1.32 -30.63 -15.63
CA TYR A 45 2.73 -30.87 -15.38
C TYR A 45 3.46 -29.56 -15.13
N GLU A 46 4.72 -29.65 -14.76
CA GLU A 46 5.60 -28.46 -14.62
C GLU A 46 5.65 -27.69 -15.95
N GLY A 47 5.37 -26.37 -15.87
CA GLY A 47 5.28 -25.51 -17.04
C GLY A 47 3.86 -25.34 -17.61
N ASP A 48 2.91 -26.13 -17.20
CA ASP A 48 1.51 -25.97 -17.61
C ASP A 48 0.81 -24.85 -16.85
N THR A 49 -0.09 -24.16 -17.53
CA THR A 49 -0.96 -23.14 -16.89
C THR A 49 -1.90 -23.81 -15.90
N PHE A 50 -1.95 -23.24 -14.69
CA PHE A 50 -2.76 -23.75 -13.59
C PHE A 50 -3.44 -22.60 -12.84
N GLY A 51 -4.74 -22.74 -12.58
CA GLY A 51 -5.53 -21.82 -11.78
C GLY A 51 -6.15 -20.69 -12.59
N TYR A 52 -5.35 -19.76 -13.06
CA TYR A 52 -5.80 -18.64 -13.89
C TYR A 52 -4.70 -18.19 -14.85
N ASP A 53 -5.13 -17.59 -15.96
CA ASP A 53 -4.25 -16.95 -16.93
C ASP A 53 -4.98 -15.76 -17.55
N TYR A 54 -4.42 -14.56 -17.42
CA TYR A 54 -4.98 -13.35 -17.97
C TYR A 54 -3.92 -12.26 -18.17
N ASN A 55 -4.24 -11.31 -19.03
CA ASN A 55 -3.46 -10.09 -19.24
C ASN A 55 -4.31 -8.84 -18.96
N ILE A 56 -3.76 -7.90 -18.22
CA ILE A 56 -4.31 -6.55 -18.13
C ILE A 56 -3.56 -5.67 -19.10
N ASN A 57 -4.29 -5.10 -20.08
CA ASN A 57 -3.73 -4.24 -21.10
C ASN A 57 -4.01 -2.79 -20.74
N VAL A 58 -2.99 -1.95 -20.74
CA VAL A 58 -3.09 -0.52 -20.46
C VAL A 58 -2.45 0.25 -21.61
N ARG A 59 -3.24 1.14 -22.24
CA ARG A 59 -2.80 2.03 -23.30
C ARG A 59 -2.89 3.46 -22.80
N ARG A 60 -1.85 4.24 -22.98
CA ARG A 60 -1.78 5.63 -22.50
C ARG A 60 -1.21 6.53 -23.56
N ALA A 61 -1.87 7.65 -23.76
CA ALA A 61 -1.34 8.77 -24.55
C ALA A 61 -1.40 10.04 -23.69
N LYS A 62 -0.30 10.77 -23.59
CA LYS A 62 -0.21 11.98 -22.75
C LYS A 62 0.54 13.06 -23.48
N LEU A 63 0.01 14.28 -23.38
CA LEU A 63 0.67 15.52 -23.80
C LEU A 63 0.85 16.39 -22.54
N TRP A 64 2.00 17.01 -22.40
CA TRP A 64 2.28 17.92 -21.31
C TRP A 64 3.12 19.10 -21.80
N ALA A 65 2.96 20.22 -21.10
CA ALA A 65 3.75 21.42 -21.31
C ALA A 65 4.02 22.08 -19.97
N ASN A 66 5.18 22.74 -19.85
CA ASN A 66 5.50 23.57 -18.70
C ASN A 66 6.09 24.90 -19.17
N TYR A 67 5.87 25.90 -18.34
CA TYR A 67 6.48 27.22 -18.47
C TYR A 67 7.07 27.64 -17.13
N ALA A 68 8.31 28.11 -17.14
CA ALA A 68 8.98 28.62 -15.96
C ALA A 68 9.65 29.95 -16.28
N GLN A 69 9.56 30.91 -15.38
CA GLN A 69 10.15 32.23 -15.53
C GLN A 69 10.63 32.78 -14.18
N THR A 70 11.66 33.63 -14.22
CA THR A 70 12.12 34.39 -13.06
C THR A 70 11.94 35.89 -13.36
N ILE A 71 11.21 36.58 -12.49
CA ILE A 71 11.01 38.03 -12.56
C ILE A 71 11.48 38.62 -11.24
N GLY A 72 12.65 39.26 -11.27
CA GLY A 72 13.27 39.81 -10.07
C GLY A 72 13.52 38.69 -9.01
N LYS A 73 12.84 38.80 -7.88
CA LYS A 73 12.93 37.84 -6.77
C LYS A 73 11.91 36.67 -6.84
N LEU A 74 11.00 36.72 -7.80
CA LEU A 74 9.97 35.72 -7.98
C LEU A 74 10.38 34.73 -9.07
N HIS A 75 10.50 33.49 -8.71
CA HIS A 75 10.55 32.34 -9.64
C HIS A 75 9.21 31.62 -9.64
N TYR A 76 8.60 31.42 -10.80
CA TYR A 76 7.36 30.67 -10.91
C TYR A 76 7.39 29.67 -12.06
N MET A 77 6.63 28.60 -11.88
CA MET A 77 6.43 27.55 -12.85
C MET A 77 4.95 27.19 -12.91
N VAL A 78 4.44 26.99 -14.11
CA VAL A 78 3.13 26.37 -14.35
C VAL A 78 3.31 25.21 -15.31
N ALA A 79 2.71 24.09 -15.00
CA ALA A 79 2.72 22.91 -15.86
C ALA A 79 1.30 22.37 -16.04
N GLY A 80 0.97 21.97 -17.26
CA GLY A 80 -0.30 21.36 -17.60
C GLY A 80 -0.09 20.04 -18.34
N ARG A 81 -1.02 19.11 -18.14
CA ARG A 81 -1.07 17.88 -18.92
C ARG A 81 -2.50 17.49 -19.27
N VAL A 82 -2.65 16.80 -20.38
CA VAL A 82 -3.87 16.12 -20.80
C VAL A 82 -3.49 14.73 -21.30
N GLY A 83 -4.36 13.75 -21.12
CA GLY A 83 -4.08 12.39 -21.54
C GLY A 83 -5.35 11.58 -21.70
N TYR A 84 -5.17 10.44 -22.32
CA TYR A 84 -6.19 9.43 -22.49
C TYR A 84 -5.61 8.09 -22.06
N ASP A 85 -6.30 7.41 -21.15
CA ASP A 85 -5.95 6.09 -20.65
C ASP A 85 -7.09 5.12 -21.03
N ASN A 86 -6.74 3.97 -21.60
CA ASN A 86 -7.64 2.87 -21.89
C ASN A 86 -7.10 1.61 -21.19
N MET A 87 -7.97 0.86 -20.57
CA MET A 87 -7.60 -0.42 -19.98
C MET A 87 -8.66 -1.48 -20.20
N TYR A 88 -8.21 -2.73 -20.41
CA TYR A 88 -9.05 -3.91 -20.55
C TYR A 88 -8.27 -5.17 -20.12
N ARG A 89 -9.03 -6.19 -19.74
CA ARG A 89 -8.50 -7.52 -19.43
C ARG A 89 -8.71 -8.47 -20.60
N VAL A 90 -7.79 -9.38 -20.80
CA VAL A 90 -7.95 -10.54 -21.69
C VAL A 90 -7.74 -11.80 -20.86
N GLY A 91 -8.79 -12.57 -20.65
CA GLY A 91 -8.70 -13.87 -20.02
C GLY A 91 -8.27 -14.92 -21.03
N ASN A 92 -7.14 -15.57 -20.78
CA ASN A 92 -6.64 -16.66 -21.63
C ASN A 92 -7.20 -18.02 -21.17
N MET A 93 -7.76 -18.04 -19.97
CA MET A 93 -8.34 -19.23 -19.35
C MET A 93 -9.76 -18.97 -18.89
N ARG A 94 -10.66 -19.94 -19.12
CA ARG A 94 -12.05 -19.85 -18.68
C ARG A 94 -12.17 -20.29 -17.21
N ASN A 95 -12.75 -19.44 -16.37
CA ASN A 95 -13.04 -19.77 -14.99
C ASN A 95 -14.40 -20.45 -14.89
N GLY A 96 -14.49 -21.59 -14.18
CA GLY A 96 -15.72 -22.36 -14.08
C GLY A 96 -16.87 -21.63 -13.39
N MET A 97 -16.59 -20.76 -12.42
CA MET A 97 -17.60 -19.90 -11.76
C MET A 97 -18.15 -18.82 -12.68
N PHE A 98 -17.32 -18.33 -13.62
CA PHE A 98 -17.63 -17.23 -14.53
C PHE A 98 -17.39 -17.67 -15.97
N ALA A 99 -17.93 -18.83 -16.35
CA ALA A 99 -17.69 -19.46 -17.64
C ALA A 99 -18.00 -18.52 -18.83
N ASP A 100 -19.00 -17.67 -18.69
CA ASP A 100 -19.45 -16.75 -19.74
C ASP A 100 -18.80 -15.34 -19.66
N ASN A 101 -18.01 -15.06 -18.60
CA ASN A 101 -17.43 -13.75 -18.33
C ASN A 101 -15.97 -13.79 -17.87
N SER A 102 -15.20 -14.81 -18.21
CA SER A 102 -13.80 -14.96 -17.78
C SER A 102 -12.81 -15.09 -18.92
N ALA A 103 -13.20 -15.73 -20.01
CA ALA A 103 -12.38 -15.88 -21.21
C ALA A 103 -12.59 -14.73 -22.19
N GLY A 104 -11.55 -14.40 -22.98
CA GLY A 104 -11.59 -13.34 -23.97
C GLY A 104 -11.47 -11.94 -23.39
N LYS A 105 -11.72 -10.94 -24.22
CA LYS A 105 -11.57 -9.52 -23.89
C LYS A 105 -12.74 -9.00 -23.07
N SER A 106 -12.45 -8.27 -21.98
CA SER A 106 -13.43 -7.50 -21.21
C SER A 106 -13.93 -6.29 -22.02
N LYS A 107 -14.90 -5.56 -21.48
CA LYS A 107 -15.18 -4.19 -21.91
C LYS A 107 -13.95 -3.32 -21.75
N ASP A 108 -13.89 -2.22 -22.50
CA ASP A 108 -12.86 -1.20 -22.36
C ASP A 108 -13.29 -0.17 -21.29
N ALA A 109 -12.40 0.15 -20.37
CA ALA A 109 -12.53 1.31 -19.50
C ALA A 109 -11.68 2.45 -20.04
N ASN A 110 -12.32 3.60 -20.28
CA ASN A 110 -11.72 4.74 -20.95
C ASN A 110 -11.74 5.96 -20.03
N PHE A 111 -10.62 6.65 -19.93
CA PHE A 111 -10.45 7.78 -19.03
C PHE A 111 -9.78 8.95 -19.75
N LEU A 112 -10.44 10.10 -19.75
CA LEU A 112 -9.79 11.37 -20.06
C LEU A 112 -9.11 11.85 -18.78
N THR A 113 -7.80 12.05 -18.83
CA THR A 113 -6.97 12.41 -17.69
C THR A 113 -6.33 13.77 -17.90
N GLY A 114 -5.96 14.45 -16.82
CA GLY A 114 -5.33 15.75 -16.93
C GLY A 114 -4.97 16.35 -15.59
N GLY A 115 -4.31 17.49 -15.64
CA GLY A 115 -3.96 18.21 -14.43
C GLY A 115 -3.16 19.45 -14.68
N VAL A 116 -3.15 20.32 -13.68
CA VAL A 116 -2.35 21.54 -13.63
C VAL A 116 -1.57 21.57 -12.34
N LYS A 117 -0.31 22.00 -12.41
CA LYS A 117 0.55 22.26 -11.25
C LYS A 117 1.19 23.63 -11.40
N SER A 118 1.33 24.32 -10.28
CA SER A 118 2.04 25.57 -10.21
C SER A 118 2.95 25.60 -8.98
N ASN A 119 4.07 26.30 -9.11
CA ASN A 119 4.96 26.60 -7.99
C ASN A 119 5.40 28.05 -8.13
N ALA A 120 5.42 28.77 -7.01
CA ALA A 120 5.94 30.14 -6.92
C ALA A 120 6.91 30.22 -5.74
N THR A 121 8.15 30.63 -5.99
CA THR A 121 9.19 30.83 -4.99
C THR A 121 9.62 32.30 -4.99
N VAL A 122 9.57 32.91 -3.82
CA VAL A 122 10.04 34.29 -3.62
C VAL A 122 11.32 34.26 -2.78
N THR A 123 12.40 34.82 -3.33
CA THR A 123 13.66 35.03 -2.60
C THR A 123 13.55 36.33 -1.78
N LEU A 124 13.50 36.19 -0.46
CA LEU A 124 13.30 37.31 0.46
C LEU A 124 14.60 38.10 0.77
N GLY A 125 15.76 37.52 0.43
CA GLY A 125 17.09 38.04 0.76
C GLY A 125 17.65 37.46 2.06
N GLY A 126 18.94 37.67 2.33
CA GLY A 126 19.62 37.09 3.51
C GLY A 126 19.59 35.57 3.59
N GLY A 127 19.48 34.87 2.46
CA GLY A 127 19.38 33.40 2.41
C GLY A 127 17.98 32.85 2.63
N ASN A 128 16.95 33.70 2.68
CA ASN A 128 15.56 33.31 2.93
C ASN A 128 14.79 33.16 1.62
N ALA A 129 13.95 32.10 1.53
CA ALA A 129 13.01 31.90 0.45
C ALA A 129 11.69 31.30 0.97
N LEU A 130 10.60 31.69 0.31
CA LEU A 130 9.26 31.12 0.55
C LEU A 130 8.72 30.56 -0.74
N SER A 131 8.22 29.33 -0.70
CA SER A 131 7.65 28.62 -1.85
C SER A 131 6.23 28.18 -1.57
N LEU A 132 5.34 28.37 -2.56
CA LEU A 132 3.98 27.83 -2.56
C LEU A 132 3.80 26.95 -3.79
N GLY A 133 3.48 25.69 -3.56
CA GLY A 133 3.10 24.71 -4.58
C GLY A 133 1.61 24.42 -4.53
N LEU A 134 0.94 24.40 -5.69
CA LEU A 134 -0.45 24.01 -5.85
C LEU A 134 -0.59 23.02 -7.00
N GLY A 135 -1.44 22.01 -6.85
CA GLY A 135 -1.71 21.03 -7.89
C GLY A 135 -3.15 20.55 -7.87
N TYR A 136 -3.71 20.37 -9.04
CA TYR A 136 -4.96 19.64 -9.22
C TYR A 136 -4.83 18.68 -10.39
N GLU A 137 -5.17 17.44 -10.15
CA GLU A 137 -5.01 16.37 -11.13
C GLU A 137 -6.20 15.40 -11.07
N HIS A 138 -6.64 14.94 -12.22
CA HIS A 138 -7.44 13.73 -12.31
C HIS A 138 -6.73 12.70 -13.20
N ARG A 139 -6.63 11.51 -12.68
CA ARG A 139 -5.92 10.38 -13.30
C ARG A 139 -6.80 9.14 -13.36
N ALA A 140 -6.54 8.26 -14.31
CA ALA A 140 -7.14 6.94 -14.31
C ALA A 140 -6.78 6.17 -13.03
N PRO A 141 -7.68 5.33 -12.51
CA PRO A 141 -7.38 4.44 -11.40
C PRO A 141 -6.26 3.46 -11.78
N ASN A 142 -5.65 2.83 -10.79
CA ASN A 142 -4.64 1.82 -11.04
C ASN A 142 -5.29 0.60 -11.72
N ALA A 143 -4.70 0.10 -12.79
CA ALA A 143 -5.21 -1.05 -13.51
C ALA A 143 -5.32 -2.31 -12.61
N ASN A 144 -4.43 -2.45 -11.62
CA ASN A 144 -4.47 -3.58 -10.67
C ASN A 144 -5.67 -3.52 -9.71
N THR A 145 -6.26 -2.34 -9.50
CA THR A 145 -7.43 -2.15 -8.64
C THR A 145 -8.72 -1.90 -9.41
N ALA A 146 -8.63 -1.81 -10.74
CA ALA A 146 -9.77 -1.53 -11.59
C ALA A 146 -10.71 -2.72 -11.79
N PHE A 147 -10.20 -3.95 -11.64
CA PHE A 147 -10.97 -5.18 -11.79
C PHE A 147 -11.34 -5.76 -10.43
N ALA A 148 -12.59 -6.20 -10.30
CA ALA A 148 -13.11 -6.71 -9.03
C ALA A 148 -12.46 -8.05 -8.62
N SER A 149 -12.23 -8.93 -9.58
CA SER A 149 -11.62 -10.25 -9.40
C SER A 149 -10.89 -10.68 -10.66
N PRO A 150 -9.74 -10.11 -10.98
CA PRO A 150 -9.09 -10.32 -12.28
C PRO A 150 -8.64 -11.77 -12.51
N GLU A 151 -8.44 -12.55 -11.46
CA GLU A 151 -8.16 -13.99 -11.54
C GLU A 151 -9.37 -14.81 -12.00
N MET A 152 -10.59 -14.31 -11.76
CA MET A 152 -11.82 -15.07 -11.98
C MET A 152 -12.66 -14.58 -13.15
N ASN A 153 -12.74 -13.24 -13.38
CA ASN A 153 -13.67 -12.69 -14.37
C ASN A 153 -13.22 -11.35 -14.95
N ASN A 154 -14.02 -10.86 -15.90
CA ASN A 154 -13.79 -9.62 -16.66
C ASN A 154 -14.44 -8.38 -16.03
N ASP A 155 -15.03 -8.47 -14.84
CA ASP A 155 -15.79 -7.38 -14.25
C ASP A 155 -14.90 -6.28 -13.70
N PHE A 156 -15.23 -5.05 -14.03
CA PHE A 156 -14.68 -3.89 -13.33
C PHE A 156 -15.32 -3.72 -11.95
N VAL A 157 -14.61 -3.06 -11.06
CA VAL A 157 -15.18 -2.61 -9.78
C VAL A 157 -16.35 -1.66 -10.01
N LEU A 158 -17.26 -1.58 -9.04
CA LEU A 158 -18.34 -0.60 -9.10
C LEU A 158 -17.78 0.83 -8.96
N ASN A 159 -18.45 1.78 -9.61
CA ASN A 159 -18.10 3.20 -9.51
C ASN A 159 -16.63 3.50 -9.90
N LEU A 160 -16.12 2.81 -10.92
CA LEU A 160 -14.78 3.06 -11.44
C LEU A 160 -14.73 4.42 -12.15
N HIS A 161 -14.10 5.40 -11.52
CA HIS A 161 -13.96 6.77 -11.98
C HIS A 161 -12.52 7.25 -11.88
N ASN A 162 -12.20 8.34 -12.58
CA ASN A 162 -10.94 9.05 -12.36
C ASN A 162 -10.77 9.42 -10.89
N GLU A 163 -9.62 9.13 -10.34
CA GLU A 163 -9.18 9.69 -9.07
C GLU A 163 -8.92 11.18 -9.26
N ARG A 164 -9.29 11.99 -8.29
CA ARG A 164 -9.03 13.43 -8.25
C ARG A 164 -8.12 13.72 -7.08
N ILE A 165 -7.09 14.51 -7.33
CA ILE A 165 -6.06 14.83 -6.36
C ILE A 165 -5.90 16.35 -6.32
N PHE A 166 -6.15 16.94 -5.17
CA PHE A 166 -5.73 18.29 -4.86
C PHE A 166 -4.48 18.21 -3.98
N SER A 167 -3.46 19.01 -4.27
CA SER A 167 -2.23 19.09 -3.49
C SER A 167 -1.82 20.54 -3.27
N SER A 168 -1.34 20.84 -2.08
CA SER A 168 -0.78 22.12 -1.71
C SER A 168 0.39 21.94 -0.76
N GLU A 169 1.40 22.78 -0.89
CA GLU A 169 2.59 22.83 -0.03
C GLU A 169 3.06 24.26 0.14
N LEU A 170 3.35 24.65 1.37
CA LEU A 170 4.02 25.89 1.71
C LEU A 170 5.34 25.56 2.38
N SER A 171 6.44 26.05 1.83
CA SER A 171 7.79 25.79 2.33
C SER A 171 8.54 27.09 2.59
N TYR A 172 9.18 27.18 3.74
CA TYR A 172 10.15 28.21 4.07
C TYR A 172 11.54 27.61 4.11
N GLN A 173 12.48 28.25 3.46
CA GLN A 173 13.88 27.84 3.40
C GLN A 173 14.78 28.98 3.89
N TYR A 174 15.77 28.61 4.71
CA TYR A 174 16.88 29.48 5.10
C TYR A 174 18.20 28.81 4.73
N SER A 175 19.10 29.57 4.10
CA SER A 175 20.44 29.11 3.71
C SER A 175 21.49 30.12 4.16
N GLY A 176 22.07 29.87 5.33
CA GLY A 176 23.17 30.66 5.90
C GLY A 176 24.51 29.93 5.85
N SER A 177 25.56 30.55 6.37
CA SER A 177 26.91 29.97 6.37
C SER A 177 27.07 28.78 7.32
N TRP A 178 26.35 28.77 8.42
CA TRP A 178 26.44 27.75 9.48
C TRP A 178 25.13 26.98 9.67
N LEU A 179 24.00 27.46 9.17
CA LEU A 179 22.69 26.83 9.27
C LEU A 179 21.99 26.83 7.92
N ARG A 180 21.47 25.66 7.54
CA ARG A 180 20.40 25.52 6.54
C ARG A 180 19.18 24.98 7.24
N ALA A 181 18.02 25.55 6.96
CA ALA A 181 16.75 25.13 7.52
C ALA A 181 15.69 25.04 6.41
N ASN A 182 14.85 24.04 6.51
CA ASN A 182 13.66 23.90 5.68
C ASN A 182 12.48 23.54 6.59
N LEU A 183 11.39 24.28 6.48
CA LEU A 183 10.12 24.01 7.13
C LEU A 183 9.04 23.95 6.06
N SER A 184 8.37 22.81 5.93
CA SER A 184 7.28 22.61 4.98
C SER A 184 6.00 22.18 5.69
N GLY A 185 4.87 22.69 5.22
CA GLY A 185 3.55 22.19 5.56
C GLY A 185 2.82 21.80 4.27
N TYR A 186 2.16 20.64 4.26
CA TYR A 186 1.46 20.16 3.07
C TYR A 186 0.06 19.64 3.38
N TYR A 187 -0.80 19.69 2.38
CA TYR A 187 -2.13 19.10 2.41
C TYR A 187 -2.47 18.51 1.03
N ASN A 188 -2.84 17.22 1.02
CA ASN A 188 -3.32 16.51 -0.17
C ASN A 188 -4.69 15.90 0.13
N HIS A 189 -5.61 16.08 -0.79
CA HIS A 189 -6.94 15.48 -0.74
C HIS A 189 -7.19 14.65 -2.00
N MET A 190 -7.51 13.38 -1.80
CA MET A 190 -7.83 12.46 -2.89
C MET A 190 -9.28 12.03 -2.81
N THR A 191 -9.95 11.91 -3.97
CA THR A 191 -11.31 11.37 -4.09
C THR A 191 -11.40 10.34 -5.18
N ASN A 192 -12.43 9.49 -5.12
CA ASN A 192 -12.66 8.36 -6.01
C ASN A 192 -11.53 7.34 -6.00
N VAL A 193 -10.82 7.22 -4.89
CA VAL A 193 -9.75 6.23 -4.74
C VAL A 193 -10.36 4.83 -4.71
N THR A 194 -9.71 3.92 -5.41
CA THR A 194 -10.09 2.51 -5.45
C THR A 194 -8.97 1.66 -4.86
N GLU A 195 -9.31 0.82 -3.91
CA GLU A 195 -8.39 -0.14 -3.29
C GLU A 195 -8.89 -1.56 -3.44
N TRP A 196 -7.96 -2.47 -3.56
CA TRP A 196 -8.23 -3.89 -3.71
C TRP A 196 -7.42 -4.68 -2.68
N GLN A 197 -8.07 -5.67 -2.05
CA GLN A 197 -7.44 -6.59 -1.12
C GLN A 197 -7.95 -8.00 -1.40
N ASN A 198 -7.12 -8.99 -1.17
CA ASN A 198 -7.56 -10.37 -1.08
C ASN A 198 -7.05 -10.99 0.22
N PHE A 199 -7.80 -11.93 0.76
CA PHE A 199 -7.41 -12.69 1.92
C PHE A 199 -8.07 -14.06 1.91
N TYR A 200 -7.39 -15.02 2.52
CA TYR A 200 -7.90 -16.36 2.68
C TYR A 200 -8.71 -16.46 3.97
N PHE A 201 -9.94 -16.93 3.84
CA PHE A 201 -10.84 -17.20 4.95
C PHE A 201 -10.85 -18.67 5.27
N ASP A 202 -10.26 -19.09 6.38
CA ASP A 202 -10.23 -20.50 6.81
C ASP A 202 -11.64 -21.05 7.06
N ASP A 203 -12.54 -20.23 7.61
CA ASP A 203 -13.90 -20.66 7.94
C ASP A 203 -14.71 -21.07 6.70
N ALA A 204 -14.47 -20.40 5.59
CA ALA A 204 -15.10 -20.70 4.31
C ALA A 204 -14.21 -21.53 3.39
N ASN A 205 -12.97 -21.82 3.82
CA ASN A 205 -11.94 -22.47 3.01
C ASN A 205 -11.83 -21.84 1.61
N SER A 206 -11.77 -20.50 1.56
CA SER A 206 -11.90 -19.76 0.32
C SER A 206 -11.15 -18.43 0.35
N PHE A 207 -10.73 -17.96 -0.81
CA PHE A 207 -10.28 -16.59 -0.99
C PHE A 207 -11.48 -15.63 -1.07
N THR A 208 -11.31 -14.46 -0.51
CA THR A 208 -12.25 -13.35 -0.65
C THR A 208 -11.53 -12.18 -1.31
N TYR A 209 -12.11 -11.71 -2.40
CA TYR A 209 -11.67 -10.53 -3.15
C TYR A 209 -12.51 -9.35 -2.70
N VAL A 210 -11.86 -8.30 -2.23
CA VAL A 210 -12.50 -7.11 -1.67
C VAL A 210 -12.08 -5.90 -2.49
N SER A 211 -13.04 -5.22 -3.09
CA SER A 211 -12.82 -3.97 -3.82
C SER A 211 -13.56 -2.84 -3.13
N MET A 212 -12.79 -1.91 -2.59
CA MET A 212 -13.29 -0.69 -1.94
C MET A 212 -13.21 0.47 -2.93
N THR A 213 -14.31 1.19 -3.11
CA THR A 213 -14.42 2.29 -4.07
C THR A 213 -14.98 3.55 -3.42
N ASN A 214 -15.04 4.65 -4.17
CA ASN A 214 -15.54 5.94 -3.69
C ASN A 214 -14.81 6.44 -2.43
N MET A 215 -13.58 6.01 -2.24
CA MET A 215 -12.78 6.41 -1.08
C MET A 215 -12.28 7.84 -1.24
N LYS A 216 -12.24 8.56 -0.13
CA LYS A 216 -11.59 9.85 0.01
C LYS A 216 -10.47 9.73 1.03
N LYS A 217 -9.34 10.35 0.75
CA LYS A 217 -8.17 10.30 1.62
C LYS A 217 -7.61 11.68 1.85
N ASN A 218 -7.14 11.94 3.06
CA ASN A 218 -6.43 13.15 3.44
C ASN A 218 -5.02 12.80 3.88
N TYR A 219 -4.06 13.53 3.34
CA TYR A 219 -2.65 13.46 3.74
C TYR A 219 -2.22 14.89 4.06
N TYR A 220 -1.76 15.14 5.27
CA TYR A 220 -1.25 16.43 5.67
C TYR A 220 -0.19 16.29 6.75
N GLY A 221 0.70 17.26 6.82
CA GLY A 221 1.77 17.20 7.78
C GLY A 221 2.67 18.42 7.76
N ILE A 222 3.62 18.40 8.67
CA ILE A 222 4.69 19.38 8.82
C ILE A 222 6.01 18.62 8.82
N GLU A 223 6.98 19.14 8.07
CA GLU A 223 8.33 18.61 7.98
C GLU A 223 9.34 19.72 8.31
N LEU A 224 10.29 19.39 9.17
CA LEU A 224 11.40 20.26 9.55
C LEU A 224 12.73 19.56 9.25
N GLY A 225 13.60 20.26 8.54
CA GLY A 225 14.98 19.84 8.32
C GLY A 225 15.94 20.97 8.73
N LEU A 226 16.90 20.63 9.58
CA LEU A 226 17.96 21.52 10.05
C LEU A 226 19.31 20.89 9.75
N ASP A 227 20.24 21.66 9.22
CA ASP A 227 21.62 21.27 8.93
C ASP A 227 22.57 22.31 9.49
N PHE A 228 23.25 21.98 10.58
CA PHE A 228 24.18 22.85 11.29
C PHE A 228 25.63 22.45 10.94
N LYS A 229 26.33 23.37 10.32
CA LYS A 229 27.77 23.26 10.14
C LYS A 229 28.47 23.77 11.42
N LEU A 230 28.70 22.88 12.38
CA LEU A 230 29.29 23.24 13.68
C LEU A 230 30.75 23.66 13.55
N THR A 231 31.50 22.92 12.72
CA THR A 231 32.90 23.27 12.38
C THR A 231 33.17 22.86 10.91
N SER A 232 34.39 23.03 10.43
CA SER A 232 34.80 22.54 9.11
C SER A 232 34.80 21.01 8.98
N PHE A 233 34.72 20.29 10.07
CA PHE A 233 34.81 18.82 10.12
C PHE A 233 33.65 18.18 10.91
N LEU A 234 32.79 18.96 11.53
CA LEU A 234 31.67 18.46 12.34
C LEU A 234 30.36 19.09 11.87
N ASN A 235 29.41 18.24 11.52
CA ASN A 235 28.07 18.61 11.07
C ASN A 235 27.01 17.93 11.93
N PHE A 236 25.93 18.65 12.25
CA PHE A 236 24.77 18.12 12.94
C PHE A 236 23.51 18.37 12.13
N LYS A 237 22.72 17.30 11.92
CA LYS A 237 21.42 17.41 11.24
C LYS A 237 20.30 16.97 12.17
N ALA A 238 19.20 17.68 12.16
CA ALA A 238 17.96 17.29 12.83
C ALA A 238 16.82 17.31 11.80
N LEU A 239 16.05 16.24 11.80
CA LEU A 239 14.92 16.05 10.88
C LEU A 239 13.70 15.66 11.70
N GLY A 240 12.55 16.18 11.35
CA GLY A 240 11.29 15.83 12.01
C GLY A 240 10.13 15.88 11.04
N THR A 241 9.30 14.85 11.08
CA THR A 241 8.04 14.76 10.35
C THR A 241 6.94 14.40 11.32
N TRP A 242 5.87 15.18 11.30
CA TRP A 242 4.59 14.82 11.89
C TRP A 242 3.54 14.87 10.79
N SER A 243 2.84 13.77 10.57
CA SER A 243 1.88 13.65 9.47
C SER A 243 0.61 12.92 9.87
N GLU A 244 -0.43 13.11 9.07
CA GLU A 244 -1.66 12.33 9.04
C GLU A 244 -1.89 11.80 7.63
N ALA A 245 -2.22 10.52 7.53
CA ALA A 245 -2.57 9.85 6.30
C ALA A 245 -3.78 8.95 6.60
N LYS A 246 -5.01 9.39 6.25
CA LYS A 246 -6.24 8.71 6.67
C LYS A 246 -7.39 8.82 5.71
N ASN A 247 -8.31 7.87 5.81
CA ASN A 247 -9.58 7.88 5.09
C ASN A 247 -10.47 9.02 5.60
N ALA A 248 -11.05 9.79 4.67
CA ALA A 248 -11.94 10.91 4.99
C ALA A 248 -13.43 10.50 4.99
N ASN A 249 -13.78 9.33 4.44
CA ASN A 249 -15.13 8.78 4.41
C ASN A 249 -15.11 7.27 4.62
N ASN A 250 -16.29 6.67 4.76
CA ASN A 250 -16.49 5.24 4.63
C ASN A 250 -16.50 4.84 3.15
N ALA A 251 -15.98 3.67 2.83
CA ALA A 251 -15.88 3.18 1.46
C ALA A 251 -17.12 2.35 1.06
N ASP A 252 -17.52 2.45 -0.20
CA ASP A 252 -18.38 1.44 -0.81
C ASP A 252 -17.55 0.19 -1.08
N VAL A 253 -18.11 -0.98 -0.85
CA VAL A 253 -17.42 -2.25 -1.05
C VAL A 253 -18.23 -3.24 -1.85
N ILE A 254 -17.56 -3.93 -2.76
CA ILE A 254 -18.00 -5.21 -3.29
C ILE A 254 -17.00 -6.27 -2.88
N TYR A 255 -17.50 -7.42 -2.48
CA TYR A 255 -16.64 -8.56 -2.19
C TYR A 255 -17.19 -9.84 -2.76
N LEU A 256 -16.28 -10.68 -3.24
CA LEU A 256 -16.53 -11.95 -3.85
C LEU A 256 -15.80 -13.04 -3.07
N ASN A 257 -16.56 -14.02 -2.61
CA ASN A 257 -15.97 -15.25 -2.11
C ASN A 257 -15.71 -16.20 -3.29
N SER A 258 -14.53 -16.81 -3.37
CA SER A 258 -14.14 -17.70 -4.47
C SER A 258 -15.04 -18.95 -4.63
N THR A 259 -15.95 -19.18 -3.70
CA THR A 259 -16.96 -20.26 -3.78
C THR A 259 -18.31 -19.80 -4.31
N LYS A 260 -18.44 -18.53 -4.74
CA LYS A 260 -19.69 -17.95 -5.22
C LYS A 260 -19.48 -17.17 -6.51
N SER A 261 -20.51 -17.12 -7.35
CA SER A 261 -20.50 -16.36 -8.61
C SER A 261 -21.16 -14.98 -8.49
N THR A 262 -21.56 -14.58 -7.29
CA THR A 262 -22.24 -13.30 -7.04
C THR A 262 -21.48 -12.44 -6.06
N TYR A 263 -21.38 -11.15 -6.38
CA TYR A 263 -20.81 -10.16 -5.49
C TYR A 263 -21.78 -9.78 -4.37
N ASN A 264 -21.23 -9.65 -3.18
CA ASN A 264 -21.90 -8.98 -2.08
C ASN A 264 -21.55 -7.49 -2.12
N LYS A 265 -22.49 -6.64 -1.70
CA LYS A 265 -22.32 -5.18 -1.60
C LYS A 265 -22.53 -4.75 -0.17
N ASP A 266 -21.70 -3.84 0.32
CA ASP A 266 -21.81 -3.29 1.68
C ASP A 266 -21.08 -1.94 1.75
N ILE A 267 -21.00 -1.38 2.94
CA ILE A 267 -20.17 -0.23 3.28
C ILE A 267 -19.11 -0.69 4.27
N VAL A 268 -17.86 -0.30 4.06
CA VAL A 268 -16.79 -0.44 5.05
C VAL A 268 -16.76 0.81 5.90
N TYR A 269 -16.97 0.68 7.19
CA TYR A 269 -16.88 1.76 8.17
C TYR A 269 -15.43 2.02 8.54
N ASN A 270 -14.68 2.62 7.60
CA ASN A 270 -13.23 2.85 7.68
C ASN A 270 -12.84 4.34 7.70
N LYS A 271 -13.79 5.24 7.88
CA LYS A 271 -13.48 6.67 8.08
C LYS A 271 -12.52 6.85 9.25
N ASN A 272 -11.52 7.72 9.10
CA ASN A 272 -10.44 7.98 10.05
C ASN A 272 -9.43 6.83 10.27
N MET A 273 -9.54 5.69 9.55
CA MET A 273 -8.48 4.69 9.52
C MET A 273 -7.27 5.24 8.77
N HIS A 274 -6.08 4.95 9.29
CA HIS A 274 -4.80 5.44 8.79
C HIS A 274 -4.23 4.51 7.72
N GLU A 275 -3.35 5.06 6.89
CA GLU A 275 -2.48 4.25 6.02
C GLU A 275 -1.56 3.39 6.88
N ALA A 276 -1.31 2.18 6.42
CA ALA A 276 -0.59 1.18 7.18
C ALA A 276 0.91 1.14 6.86
N SER A 277 1.68 0.63 7.82
CA SER A 277 3.09 0.25 7.67
C SER A 277 4.05 1.42 7.40
N THR A 278 3.60 2.65 7.54
CA THR A 278 4.44 3.85 7.46
C THR A 278 4.35 4.61 8.77
N PRO A 279 5.45 4.91 9.44
CA PRO A 279 5.42 5.78 10.61
C PRO A 279 4.88 7.16 10.24
N LEU A 280 3.88 7.67 10.96
CA LEU A 280 3.33 9.00 10.74
C LEU A 280 4.10 10.08 11.49
N SER A 281 4.95 9.67 12.44
CA SER A 281 5.91 10.55 13.11
C SER A 281 7.29 9.94 13.05
N VAL A 282 8.25 10.71 12.54
CA VAL A 282 9.66 10.32 12.46
C VAL A 282 10.52 11.49 12.90
N TYR A 283 11.44 11.24 13.81
CA TYR A 283 12.43 12.20 14.26
C TYR A 283 13.82 11.60 14.14
N SER A 284 14.75 12.35 13.58
CA SER A 284 16.13 11.90 13.37
C SER A 284 17.12 12.98 13.76
N ALA A 285 18.20 12.58 14.41
CA ALA A 285 19.36 13.42 14.70
C ALA A 285 20.62 12.71 14.24
N ILE A 286 21.43 13.39 13.43
CA ILE A 286 22.62 12.81 12.80
C ILE A 286 23.82 13.71 13.15
N LEU A 287 24.85 13.11 13.74
CA LEU A 287 26.14 13.76 13.96
C LEU A 287 27.17 13.15 13.02
N SER A 288 27.78 13.99 12.19
CA SER A 288 28.76 13.61 11.17
C SER A 288 30.12 14.25 11.44
N TYR A 289 31.18 13.45 11.52
CA TYR A 289 32.55 13.92 11.65
C TYR A 289 33.41 13.47 10.45
N HIS A 290 34.05 14.45 9.81
CA HIS A 290 34.90 14.20 8.62
C HIS A 290 36.21 14.95 8.75
N LYS A 291 37.30 14.29 9.13
CA LYS A 291 38.65 14.90 9.23
C LYS A 291 39.73 13.87 9.04
N GLY A 292 40.78 14.24 8.32
CA GLY A 292 42.01 13.43 8.18
C GLY A 292 41.76 12.04 7.60
N GLY A 293 40.80 11.91 6.67
CA GLY A 293 40.40 10.64 6.06
C GLY A 293 39.45 9.79 6.93
N TRP A 294 39.15 10.19 8.15
CA TRP A 294 38.07 9.60 8.96
C TRP A 294 36.72 10.16 8.54
N PHE A 295 35.71 9.30 8.50
CA PHE A 295 34.29 9.67 8.43
C PHE A 295 33.50 8.81 9.41
N ILE A 296 32.79 9.50 10.29
CA ILE A 296 32.01 8.88 11.36
C ILE A 296 30.64 9.53 11.35
N ASP A 297 29.59 8.71 11.24
CA ASP A 297 28.21 9.16 11.35
C ASP A 297 27.51 8.38 12.45
N LEU A 298 26.81 9.11 13.30
CA LEU A 298 25.94 8.56 14.34
C LEU A 298 24.54 9.09 14.11
N SER A 299 23.56 8.21 13.89
CA SER A 299 22.17 8.56 13.59
C SER A 299 21.23 7.96 14.61
N GLY A 300 20.56 8.81 15.39
CA GLY A 300 19.47 8.43 16.27
C GLY A 300 18.12 8.69 15.58
N ASN A 301 17.27 7.66 15.49
CA ASN A 301 15.98 7.71 14.82
C ASN A 301 14.88 7.27 15.76
N TYR A 302 13.80 8.03 15.84
CA TYR A 302 12.60 7.69 16.61
C TYR A 302 11.39 7.60 15.67
N TYR A 303 10.70 6.46 15.73
CA TYR A 303 9.54 6.14 14.92
C TYR A 303 8.32 6.00 15.82
N ASP A 304 7.18 6.56 15.38
CA ASP A 304 5.94 6.50 16.16
C ASP A 304 4.71 6.55 15.25
N ARG A 305 3.55 6.21 15.81
CA ARG A 305 2.26 6.23 15.12
C ARG A 305 2.27 5.33 13.88
N ILE A 306 2.63 4.06 14.07
CA ILE A 306 2.70 3.05 13.02
C ILE A 306 1.41 2.23 13.09
N TYR A 307 0.53 2.39 12.11
CA TYR A 307 -0.73 1.65 12.06
C TYR A 307 -0.59 0.36 11.26
N LEU A 308 -1.31 -0.70 11.67
CA LEU A 308 -1.38 -1.94 10.92
C LEU A 308 -2.46 -1.85 9.85
N SER A 309 -2.33 -2.67 8.79
CA SER A 309 -3.39 -2.78 7.78
C SER A 309 -4.68 -3.28 8.45
N TYR A 310 -5.74 -2.51 8.35
CA TYR A 310 -7.03 -2.88 8.89
C TYR A 310 -7.71 -3.95 8.03
N ALA A 311 -8.52 -4.82 8.67
CA ALA A 311 -9.34 -5.81 7.98
C ALA A 311 -10.70 -5.20 7.62
N PRO A 312 -11.02 -4.98 6.33
CA PRO A 312 -12.32 -4.42 5.92
C PRO A 312 -13.50 -5.27 6.41
N SER A 313 -13.36 -6.59 6.41
CA SER A 313 -14.40 -7.53 6.83
C SER A 313 -14.89 -7.35 8.26
N LEU A 314 -14.05 -6.84 9.16
CA LEU A 314 -14.44 -6.50 10.53
C LEU A 314 -15.28 -5.22 10.62
N ARG A 315 -15.34 -4.45 9.53
CA ARG A 315 -15.96 -3.14 9.44
C ARG A 315 -17.08 -3.04 8.39
N TYR A 316 -17.52 -4.19 7.85
CA TYR A 316 -18.71 -4.23 7.00
C TYR A 316 -19.95 -3.89 7.82
N GLY A 317 -20.87 -3.10 7.25
CA GLY A 317 -22.15 -2.80 7.90
C GLY A 317 -22.92 -4.04 8.31
N ASN A 318 -22.92 -5.08 7.46
CA ASN A 318 -23.51 -6.38 7.80
C ASN A 318 -22.82 -7.06 8.99
N THR A 319 -21.48 -7.02 9.04
CA THR A 319 -20.73 -7.58 10.17
C THR A 319 -21.06 -6.86 11.46
N LEU A 320 -21.01 -5.53 11.47
CA LEU A 320 -21.28 -4.71 12.65
C LEU A 320 -22.72 -4.89 13.16
N ARG A 321 -23.69 -4.96 12.25
CA ARG A 321 -25.08 -5.23 12.57
C ARG A 321 -25.27 -6.62 13.19
N THR A 322 -24.62 -7.64 12.65
CA THR A 322 -24.70 -9.02 13.17
C THR A 322 -24.09 -9.13 14.57
N MET A 323 -23.03 -8.39 14.83
CA MET A 323 -22.40 -8.34 16.15
C MET A 323 -23.30 -7.63 17.19
N GLY A 324 -24.09 -6.65 16.77
CA GLY A 324 -24.98 -5.89 17.65
C GLY A 324 -24.26 -5.20 18.81
N THR A 325 -25.02 -4.76 19.81
CA THR A 325 -24.48 -4.07 20.99
C THR A 325 -23.67 -4.99 21.91
N ALA A 326 -24.06 -6.25 22.02
CA ALA A 326 -23.42 -7.21 22.94
C ALA A 326 -21.97 -7.55 22.53
N LEU A 327 -21.63 -7.47 21.24
CA LEU A 327 -20.31 -7.75 20.70
C LEU A 327 -19.56 -6.49 20.23
N GLY A 328 -20.13 -5.28 20.50
CA GLY A 328 -19.48 -4.00 20.20
C GLY A 328 -19.55 -3.55 18.75
N GLY A 329 -20.42 -4.14 17.92
CA GLY A 329 -20.64 -3.71 16.54
C GLY A 329 -21.61 -2.54 16.38
N MET A 330 -22.43 -2.26 17.41
CA MET A 330 -23.37 -1.15 17.47
C MET A 330 -23.40 -0.54 18.87
N ASP A 331 -23.73 0.75 18.96
CA ASP A 331 -24.01 1.41 20.23
C ASP A 331 -25.49 1.21 20.65
N ALA A 332 -25.86 1.71 21.84
CA ALA A 332 -27.22 1.61 22.36
C ALA A 332 -28.25 2.36 21.51
N ASN A 333 -27.83 3.32 20.68
CA ASN A 333 -28.68 4.12 19.78
C ASN A 333 -28.81 3.50 18.39
N GLY A 334 -28.17 2.35 18.13
CA GLY A 334 -28.19 1.67 16.85
C GLY A 334 -27.16 2.19 15.83
N ASN A 335 -26.21 3.05 16.24
CA ASN A 335 -25.13 3.49 15.36
C ASN A 335 -24.04 2.43 15.30
N TYR A 336 -23.46 2.24 14.12
CA TYR A 336 -22.32 1.34 13.95
C TYR A 336 -21.08 1.84 14.69
N THR A 337 -20.46 0.94 15.43
CA THR A 337 -19.21 1.16 16.16
C THR A 337 -18.09 0.29 15.56
N PRO A 338 -17.36 0.79 14.54
CA PRO A 338 -16.29 0.03 13.93
C PRO A 338 -15.14 -0.19 14.92
N TYR A 339 -14.44 -1.32 14.78
CA TYR A 339 -13.23 -1.58 15.53
C TYR A 339 -12.20 -0.49 15.27
N ALA A 340 -11.54 -0.02 16.34
CA ALA A 340 -10.37 0.84 16.23
C ALA A 340 -9.26 0.11 15.45
N GLN A 341 -8.55 0.85 14.62
CA GLN A 341 -7.40 0.31 13.93
C GLN A 341 -6.26 0.05 14.92
N THR A 342 -5.58 -1.07 14.75
CA THR A 342 -4.46 -1.42 15.62
C THR A 342 -3.26 -0.53 15.32
N GLU A 343 -2.72 0.08 16.37
CA GLU A 343 -1.46 0.81 16.34
C GLU A 343 -0.31 -0.10 16.80
N GLY A 344 0.81 -0.04 16.08
CA GLY A 344 2.04 -0.74 16.40
C GLY A 344 2.90 0.07 17.38
N HIS A 345 3.73 -0.62 18.13
CA HIS A 345 4.67 0.02 19.04
C HIS A 345 5.80 0.69 18.26
N GLY A 346 6.00 1.98 18.46
CA GLY A 346 7.12 2.75 17.96
C GLY A 346 8.39 2.56 18.78
N GLY A 347 9.41 3.37 18.54
CA GLY A 347 10.61 3.33 19.36
C GLY A 347 11.83 3.99 18.75
N PHE A 348 12.92 3.97 19.51
CA PHE A 348 14.19 4.57 19.13
C PHE A 348 15.16 3.53 18.57
N MET A 349 15.86 3.88 17.51
CA MET A 349 16.90 3.08 16.86
C MET A 349 18.15 3.93 16.67
N LEU A 350 19.32 3.38 16.94
CA LEU A 350 20.60 4.03 16.77
C LEU A 350 21.41 3.30 15.69
N ASP A 351 21.87 4.05 14.70
CA ASP A 351 22.72 3.56 13.63
C ASP A 351 24.09 4.27 13.69
N ALA A 352 25.14 3.57 13.33
CA ALA A 352 26.49 4.12 13.29
C ALA A 352 27.23 3.70 12.02
N SER A 353 28.02 4.59 11.50
CA SER A 353 28.98 4.30 10.42
C SER A 353 30.33 4.87 10.80
N ILE A 354 31.38 4.08 10.70
CA ILE A 354 32.75 4.51 10.92
C ILE A 354 33.63 4.01 9.77
N GLY A 355 34.37 4.92 9.19
CA GLY A 355 35.29 4.56 8.10
C GLY A 355 36.53 5.42 8.05
N LYS A 356 37.52 4.90 7.32
CA LYS A 356 38.82 5.51 7.10
C LYS A 356 39.23 5.38 5.65
N SER A 357 39.64 6.47 5.05
CA SER A 357 40.34 6.52 3.77
C SER A 357 41.82 6.71 4.01
N LEU A 358 42.63 5.81 3.47
CA LEU A 358 44.08 5.82 3.48
C LEU A 358 44.60 6.11 2.07
N TYR A 359 45.37 7.14 1.90
CA TYR A 359 46.01 7.50 0.64
C TYR A 359 47.37 6.81 0.59
N LEU A 360 47.56 5.92 -0.39
CA LEU A 360 48.75 5.13 -0.60
C LEU A 360 49.51 5.69 -1.81
N ARG A 361 50.78 5.27 -2.01
CA ARG A 361 51.62 5.75 -3.11
C ARG A 361 51.00 5.45 -4.51
N HIS A 362 50.26 4.35 -4.61
CA HIS A 362 49.68 3.89 -5.89
C HIS A 362 48.18 3.62 -5.78
N GLY A 363 47.45 4.47 -5.02
CA GLY A 363 46.00 4.35 -4.89
C GLY A 363 45.47 4.81 -3.57
N SER A 364 44.21 4.47 -3.31
CA SER A 364 43.57 4.74 -2.02
C SER A 364 42.81 3.52 -1.53
N LEU A 365 42.89 3.25 -0.22
CA LEU A 365 42.13 2.21 0.48
C LEU A 365 41.11 2.88 1.35
N SER A 366 39.83 2.52 1.18
CA SER A 366 38.72 2.97 2.03
C SER A 366 38.12 1.76 2.74
N ILE A 367 38.00 1.86 4.05
CA ILE A 367 37.38 0.83 4.89
C ILE A 367 36.21 1.52 5.62
N ASN A 368 35.02 0.92 5.56
CA ASN A 368 33.84 1.43 6.25
C ASN A 368 33.07 0.28 6.91
N LEU A 369 32.83 0.43 8.21
CA LEU A 369 31.94 -0.42 8.99
C LEU A 369 30.63 0.34 9.25
N MET A 370 29.54 -0.22 8.79
CA MET A 370 28.18 0.29 9.06
C MET A 370 27.49 -0.69 10.03
N ILE A 371 26.84 -0.14 11.05
CA ILE A 371 26.04 -0.92 12.00
C ILE A 371 24.67 -0.25 12.08
N THR A 372 23.63 -1.01 11.79
CA THR A 372 22.23 -0.57 11.98
C THR A 372 21.67 -1.20 13.23
N ASN A 373 20.82 -0.44 13.89
CA ASN A 373 20.18 -0.83 15.15
C ASN A 373 21.19 -1.27 16.24
N LEU A 374 22.18 -0.42 16.50
CA LEU A 374 23.27 -0.66 17.45
C LEU A 374 22.76 -1.03 18.87
N LEU A 375 21.58 -0.54 19.26
CA LEU A 375 20.92 -0.86 20.52
C LEU A 375 20.15 -2.18 20.50
N ASN A 376 20.13 -2.88 19.37
CA ASN A 376 19.40 -4.15 19.17
C ASN A 376 17.91 -4.07 19.58
N ASN A 377 17.24 -2.96 19.30
CA ASN A 377 15.83 -2.79 19.63
C ASN A 377 14.95 -3.55 18.62
N GLN A 378 14.44 -4.71 18.99
CA GLN A 378 13.56 -5.55 18.17
C GLN A 378 12.07 -5.38 18.50
N LYS A 379 11.70 -4.35 19.29
CA LYS A 379 10.31 -4.14 19.72
C LYS A 379 9.54 -3.20 18.81
N ILE A 380 10.21 -2.48 17.92
CA ILE A 380 9.58 -1.56 16.99
C ILE A 380 8.80 -2.38 15.93
N VAL A 381 7.52 -2.07 15.79
CA VAL A 381 6.66 -2.68 14.79
C VAL A 381 6.92 -2.00 13.45
N SER A 382 7.36 -2.74 12.45
CA SER A 382 7.60 -2.24 11.09
C SER A 382 6.38 -2.36 10.17
N GLY A 383 5.32 -3.05 10.62
CA GLY A 383 4.09 -3.25 9.87
C GLY A 383 3.30 -4.44 10.40
N GLY A 384 2.33 -4.89 9.62
CA GLY A 384 1.47 -6.00 9.96
C GLY A 384 0.03 -5.76 9.53
N TYR A 385 -0.86 -6.65 9.94
CA TYR A 385 -2.27 -6.60 9.57
C TYR A 385 -3.18 -7.19 10.64
N GLU A 386 -4.39 -6.68 10.71
CA GLU A 386 -5.47 -7.24 11.51
C GLU A 386 -5.95 -8.54 10.89
N GLN A 387 -6.26 -9.52 11.71
CA GLN A 387 -6.79 -10.79 11.24
C GLN A 387 -8.29 -10.69 11.01
N GLY A 388 -8.74 -10.84 9.76
CA GLY A 388 -10.16 -10.78 9.38
C GLY A 388 -10.98 -12.02 9.74
N ARG A 389 -10.42 -12.96 10.48
CA ARG A 389 -11.11 -14.19 10.93
C ARG A 389 -12.14 -13.86 11.99
N SER A 390 -13.26 -14.58 11.99
CA SER A 390 -14.27 -14.42 13.04
C SER A 390 -13.83 -15.04 14.36
N ASN A 391 -14.20 -14.40 15.47
CA ASN A 391 -13.98 -14.93 16.83
C ASN A 391 -15.00 -15.99 17.24
N TYR A 392 -15.88 -16.39 16.33
CA TYR A 392 -16.92 -17.38 16.57
C TYR A 392 -17.06 -18.31 15.38
N THR A 393 -17.57 -19.50 15.66
CA THR A 393 -18.03 -20.45 14.64
C THR A 393 -19.55 -20.53 14.70
N VAL A 394 -20.18 -20.68 13.53
CA VAL A 394 -21.64 -20.89 13.45
C VAL A 394 -21.90 -22.34 13.11
N ASN A 395 -22.66 -23.02 13.92
CA ASN A 395 -23.14 -24.35 13.62
C ASN A 395 -24.10 -24.25 12.43
N LYS A 396 -23.78 -24.88 11.32
CA LYS A 396 -24.55 -24.78 10.07
C LYS A 396 -25.94 -25.39 10.16
N THR A 397 -26.16 -26.32 11.11
CA THR A 397 -27.46 -27.00 11.31
C THR A 397 -28.37 -26.23 12.23
N THR A 398 -27.82 -25.68 13.33
CA THR A 398 -28.63 -25.01 14.38
C THR A 398 -28.60 -23.51 14.30
N GLY A 399 -27.70 -22.93 13.54
CA GLY A 399 -27.44 -21.49 13.49
C GLY A 399 -26.79 -20.93 14.78
N ALA A 400 -26.49 -21.80 15.76
CA ALA A 400 -25.93 -21.37 17.03
C ALA A 400 -24.47 -20.90 16.85
N ALA A 401 -24.13 -19.72 17.38
CA ALA A 401 -22.78 -19.19 17.43
C ALA A 401 -22.03 -19.69 18.67
N THR A 402 -20.83 -20.17 18.50
CA THR A 402 -19.92 -20.58 19.57
C THR A 402 -18.65 -19.75 19.49
N THR A 403 -18.28 -19.09 20.59
CA THR A 403 -17.05 -18.31 20.68
C THR A 403 -15.84 -19.23 20.57
N ARG A 404 -14.84 -18.81 19.80
CA ARG A 404 -13.54 -19.48 19.71
C ARG A 404 -12.68 -19.18 20.94
N ALA A 405 -11.86 -20.14 21.34
CA ALA A 405 -10.88 -19.94 22.42
C ALA A 405 -9.80 -18.88 22.04
N TYR A 406 -9.48 -18.74 20.76
CA TYR A 406 -8.53 -17.77 20.25
C TYR A 406 -9.25 -16.53 19.74
N ASP A 407 -8.87 -15.36 20.24
CA ASP A 407 -9.42 -14.07 19.84
C ASP A 407 -8.59 -13.48 18.70
N PHE A 408 -9.05 -13.68 17.45
CA PHE A 408 -8.37 -13.16 16.26
C PHE A 408 -8.39 -11.63 16.20
N TYR A 409 -9.43 -10.97 16.71
CA TYR A 409 -9.57 -9.51 16.64
C TYR A 409 -8.56 -8.79 17.53
N ARG A 410 -8.18 -9.41 18.65
CA ARG A 410 -7.18 -8.88 19.58
C ARG A 410 -5.75 -9.33 19.31
N ASN A 411 -5.55 -10.22 18.32
CA ASN A 411 -4.26 -10.79 18.00
C ASN A 411 -3.86 -10.51 16.55
N PRO A 412 -3.56 -9.22 16.20
CA PRO A 412 -3.09 -8.88 14.86
C PRO A 412 -1.73 -9.52 14.59
N LYS A 413 -1.41 -9.74 13.31
CA LYS A 413 -0.08 -10.14 12.89
C LYS A 413 0.82 -8.91 12.84
N LYS A 414 1.96 -8.97 13.52
CA LYS A 414 2.93 -7.88 13.59
C LYS A 414 4.26 -8.32 12.99
N TYR A 415 4.88 -7.41 12.25
CA TYR A 415 6.24 -7.52 11.78
C TYR A 415 7.10 -6.54 12.56
N TYR A 416 8.33 -6.92 12.83
CA TYR A 416 9.23 -6.13 13.65
C TYR A 416 10.48 -5.76 12.85
N VAL A 417 11.15 -4.70 13.26
CA VAL A 417 12.46 -4.36 12.70
C VAL A 417 13.47 -5.44 13.03
N ASN A 418 14.45 -5.59 12.15
CA ASN A 418 15.56 -6.51 12.40
C ASN A 418 16.41 -6.04 13.59
N GLY A 419 17.01 -6.97 14.29
CA GLY A 419 18.03 -6.68 15.32
C GLY A 419 19.27 -6.01 14.75
N ILE A 420 20.31 -5.95 15.55
CA ILE A 420 21.59 -5.40 15.11
C ILE A 420 22.10 -6.10 13.85
N ASN A 421 22.50 -5.30 12.86
CA ASN A 421 23.06 -5.78 11.61
C ASN A 421 24.29 -4.94 11.25
N GLY A 422 25.30 -5.57 10.67
CA GLY A 422 26.55 -4.90 10.29
C GLY A 422 27.01 -5.24 8.90
N MET A 423 27.65 -4.27 8.23
CA MET A 423 28.28 -4.43 6.94
C MET A 423 29.65 -3.80 6.95
N LEU A 424 30.65 -4.58 6.56
CA LEU A 424 32.01 -4.08 6.30
C LEU A 424 32.22 -3.90 4.79
N ASN A 425 32.55 -2.69 4.38
CA ASN A 425 32.92 -2.38 3.01
C ASN A 425 34.41 -2.04 2.96
N VAL A 426 35.14 -2.68 2.04
CA VAL A 426 36.55 -2.40 1.76
C VAL A 426 36.69 -2.13 0.27
N ALA A 427 37.16 -0.95 -0.08
CA ALA A 427 37.35 -0.52 -1.46
C ALA A 427 38.79 -0.05 -1.69
N TYR A 428 39.43 -0.58 -2.71
CA TYR A 428 40.74 -0.12 -3.18
C TYR A 428 40.59 0.51 -4.57
N LYS A 429 41.11 1.70 -4.70
CA LYS A 429 41.14 2.43 -5.98
C LYS A 429 42.61 2.63 -6.33
N PHE A 430 43.04 2.08 -7.44
CA PHE A 430 44.38 2.18 -8.06
C PHE A 430 44.36 3.17 -9.21
#